data_a69f4b4059e2fe1f3b3cc4816f9bda30
#
_entry.id   a69f4b4059e2fe1f3b3cc4816f9bda30
#
_cell.length_a   1.000
_cell.length_b   1.000
_cell.length_c   1.000
_cell.angle_alpha   90.00
_cell.angle_beta   90.00
_cell.angle_gamma   90.00
#
_symmetry.space_group_name_H-M   'P 1'
#
loop_
_entity.id
_entity.type
_entity.pdbx_description
1 polymer ?
#
loop_
_entity_poly.entity_id
_entity_poly.type
_entity_poly.pdbx_seq_one_letter_code
_entity_poly.pdbx_strand_id
1 'polypeptide(L)'
;MNLGLSLFLSVVMRLQQRWFYLGIFWLMNFCLGSYYAWGAYASFLTAHYADLGTANVPASSLTYIFSTAATLCPITMIWAGYMTDRLGPRMVLFLGGALEALGYILMSMSTNAETLFWGFGVALGIGSGCCVISTTATAVKLFPERRGFAGGSVTAFYGMGSICVPILTSWLGNAIGIEATLQLYAAICLVVIWGGIVFVKVGPTNTKKS
;
A
#
# COMPACT_ATOMS: atom_id res chain seq x y z
N MET A 1 -18.47 -4.23 -44.27
CA MET A 1 -17.33 -3.36 -43.94
C MET A 1 -17.28 -2.91 -42.45
N ASN A 2 -18.36 -3.12 -41.68
CA ASN A 2 -18.44 -2.61 -40.29
C ASN A 2 -18.01 -3.59 -39.17
N LEU A 3 -17.92 -4.91 -39.45
CA LEU A 3 -17.59 -5.91 -38.43
C LEU A 3 -16.10 -5.84 -38.02
N GLY A 4 -15.21 -5.65 -38.99
CA GLY A 4 -13.77 -5.53 -38.73
C GLY A 4 -13.40 -4.28 -37.92
N LEU A 5 -14.07 -3.14 -38.23
CA LEU A 5 -13.85 -1.88 -37.54
C LEU A 5 -14.37 -1.96 -36.07
N SER A 6 -15.52 -2.57 -35.84
CA SER A 6 -16.09 -2.75 -34.50
C SER A 6 -15.24 -3.69 -33.64
N LEU A 7 -14.71 -4.77 -34.22
CA LEU A 7 -13.75 -5.67 -33.56
C LEU A 7 -12.45 -4.96 -33.25
N PHE A 8 -11.89 -4.21 -34.18
CA PHE A 8 -10.67 -3.42 -33.96
C PHE A 8 -10.85 -2.40 -32.86
N LEU A 9 -11.93 -1.62 -32.87
CA LEU A 9 -12.25 -0.64 -31.81
C LEU A 9 -12.44 -1.30 -30.44
N SER A 10 -13.09 -2.45 -30.37
CA SER A 10 -13.28 -3.18 -29.12
C SER A 10 -11.97 -3.71 -28.54
N VAL A 11 -11.03 -4.15 -29.38
CA VAL A 11 -9.69 -4.59 -28.96
C VAL A 11 -8.86 -3.41 -28.47
N VAL A 12 -8.88 -2.28 -29.20
CA VAL A 12 -8.15 -1.07 -28.81
C VAL A 12 -8.68 -0.51 -27.47
N MET A 13 -10.00 -0.45 -27.30
CA MET A 13 -10.60 0.00 -26.03
C MET A 13 -10.24 -0.94 -24.85
N ARG A 14 -10.21 -2.26 -25.06
CA ARG A 14 -9.77 -3.22 -24.04
C ARG A 14 -8.30 -3.05 -23.67
N LEU A 15 -7.44 -2.75 -24.64
CA LEU A 15 -6.02 -2.47 -24.39
C LEU A 15 -5.84 -1.18 -23.59
N GLN A 16 -6.51 -0.09 -23.97
CA GLN A 16 -6.46 1.17 -23.22
C GLN A 16 -6.96 1.00 -21.79
N GLN A 17 -8.02 0.24 -21.56
CA GLN A 17 -8.52 -0.06 -20.22
C GLN A 17 -7.49 -0.80 -19.36
N ARG A 18 -6.72 -1.76 -19.92
CA ARG A 18 -5.69 -2.49 -19.18
C ARG A 18 -4.56 -1.56 -18.69
N TRP A 19 -4.11 -0.62 -19.55
CA TRP A 19 -3.08 0.36 -19.18
C TRP A 19 -3.58 1.33 -18.13
N PHE A 20 -4.84 1.75 -18.20
CA PHE A 20 -5.46 2.58 -17.18
C PHE A 20 -5.47 1.89 -15.81
N TYR A 21 -5.85 0.60 -15.74
CA TYR A 21 -5.80 -0.17 -14.50
C TYR A 21 -4.37 -0.34 -13.99
N LEU A 22 -3.41 -0.53 -14.86
CA LEU A 22 -2.00 -0.60 -14.47
C LEU A 22 -1.54 0.72 -13.85
N GLY A 23 -1.92 1.86 -14.42
CA GLY A 23 -1.65 3.18 -13.86
C GLY A 23 -2.22 3.38 -12.46
N ILE A 24 -3.44 2.87 -12.20
CA ILE A 24 -4.02 2.87 -10.86
C ILE A 24 -3.18 2.03 -9.88
N PHE A 25 -2.72 0.85 -10.30
CA PHE A 25 -1.87 0.01 -9.45
C PHE A 25 -0.50 0.64 -9.20
N TRP A 26 0.07 1.37 -10.15
CA TRP A 26 1.28 2.15 -9.95
C TRP A 26 1.07 3.21 -8.87
N LEU A 27 -0.02 3.98 -8.96
CA LEU A 27 -0.35 5.00 -7.97
C LEU A 27 -0.57 4.40 -6.58
N MET A 28 -1.32 3.30 -6.48
CA MET A 28 -1.53 2.59 -5.21
C MET A 28 -0.19 2.14 -4.61
N ASN A 29 0.68 1.51 -5.40
CA ASN A 29 1.97 1.02 -4.91
C ASN A 29 2.94 2.16 -4.59
N PHE A 30 2.88 3.27 -5.30
CA PHE A 30 3.64 4.46 -4.95
C PHE A 30 3.26 4.97 -3.54
N CYS A 31 1.97 5.05 -3.23
CA CYS A 31 1.51 5.42 -1.90
C CYS A 31 1.93 4.39 -0.83
N LEU A 32 1.81 3.09 -1.13
CA LEU A 32 2.23 2.01 -0.23
C LEU A 32 3.74 2.01 0.04
N GLY A 33 4.56 2.60 -0.84
CA GLY A 33 5.99 2.82 -0.63
C GLY A 33 6.31 3.68 0.61
N SER A 34 5.32 4.41 1.14
CA SER A 34 5.41 5.14 2.41
C SER A 34 5.77 4.26 3.61
N TYR A 35 5.55 2.96 3.52
CA TYR A 35 6.01 1.97 4.49
C TYR A 35 7.52 2.07 4.78
N TYR A 36 8.34 2.36 3.77
CA TYR A 36 9.80 2.51 3.93
C TYR A 36 10.23 3.89 4.45
N ALA A 37 9.30 4.82 4.67
CA ALA A 37 9.60 6.09 5.31
C ALA A 37 9.77 6.00 6.84
N TRP A 38 9.82 4.78 7.39
CA TRP A 38 9.98 4.54 8.83
C TRP A 38 11.09 5.35 9.48
N GLY A 39 12.26 5.44 8.85
CA GLY A 39 13.38 6.24 9.37
C GLY A 39 13.03 7.71 9.59
N ALA A 40 12.27 8.30 8.66
CA ALA A 40 11.77 9.67 8.78
C ALA A 40 10.69 9.75 9.88
N TYR A 41 9.72 8.84 9.91
CA TYR A 41 8.69 8.82 10.95
C TYR A 41 9.29 8.68 12.34
N ALA A 42 10.20 7.73 12.53
CA ALA A 42 10.85 7.46 13.82
C ALA A 42 11.62 8.68 14.35
N SER A 43 12.34 9.41 13.50
CA SER A 43 13.07 10.60 13.90
C SER A 43 12.15 11.73 14.37
N PHE A 44 11.07 12.00 13.64
CA PHE A 44 10.08 13.01 14.03
C PHE A 44 9.27 12.61 15.26
N LEU A 45 8.88 11.33 15.38
CA LEU A 45 8.14 10.85 16.53
C LEU A 45 8.98 10.87 17.82
N THR A 46 10.27 10.53 17.74
CA THR A 46 11.16 10.64 18.91
C THR A 46 11.36 12.08 19.35
N ALA A 47 11.49 13.03 18.43
CA ALA A 47 11.54 14.45 18.75
C ALA A 47 10.23 14.91 19.41
N HIS A 48 9.09 14.53 18.84
CA HIS A 48 7.76 14.86 19.38
C HIS A 48 7.54 14.29 20.80
N TYR A 49 7.96 13.06 21.07
CA TYR A 49 7.86 12.47 22.41
C TYR A 49 8.78 13.16 23.43
N ALA A 50 9.94 13.63 23.02
CA ALA A 50 10.82 14.42 23.85
C ALA A 50 10.18 15.76 24.25
N ASP A 51 9.51 16.42 23.32
CA ASP A 51 8.80 17.68 23.55
C ASP A 51 7.60 17.52 24.50
N LEU A 52 6.91 16.36 24.43
CA LEU A 52 5.81 16.02 25.34
C LEU A 52 6.26 15.61 26.74
N GLY A 53 7.57 15.46 26.98
CA GLY A 53 8.10 14.96 28.27
C GLY A 53 7.70 13.52 28.58
N THR A 54 7.16 12.80 27.60
CA THR A 54 6.85 11.37 27.70
C THR A 54 8.13 10.56 27.55
N ALA A 55 8.21 9.43 28.27
CA ALA A 55 9.42 8.62 28.42
C ALA A 55 10.15 8.38 27.09
N ASN A 56 11.48 8.52 27.12
CA ASN A 56 12.36 8.18 26.01
C ASN A 56 12.00 6.82 25.43
N VAL A 57 11.45 6.79 24.22
CA VAL A 57 11.26 5.55 23.47
C VAL A 57 12.66 5.08 23.04
N PRO A 58 13.19 3.99 23.61
CA PRO A 58 14.56 3.58 23.32
C PRO A 58 14.69 3.17 21.86
N ALA A 59 15.84 3.44 21.25
CA ALA A 59 16.12 3.08 19.85
C ALA A 59 15.90 1.58 19.56
N SER A 60 16.10 0.73 20.56
CA SER A 60 15.79 -0.70 20.46
C SER A 60 14.31 -0.99 20.19
N SER A 61 13.40 -0.22 20.82
CA SER A 61 11.95 -0.36 20.58
C SER A 61 11.58 0.03 19.14
N LEU A 62 12.18 1.09 18.61
CA LEU A 62 11.94 1.52 17.22
C LEU A 62 12.41 0.47 16.21
N THR A 63 13.57 -0.14 16.46
CA THR A 63 14.10 -1.24 15.62
C THR A 63 13.19 -2.47 15.69
N TYR A 64 12.71 -2.81 16.89
CA TYR A 64 11.79 -3.93 17.10
C TYR A 64 10.45 -3.71 16.37
N ILE A 65 9.89 -2.51 16.43
CA ILE A 65 8.64 -2.15 15.74
C ILE A 65 8.79 -2.33 14.21
N PHE A 66 9.87 -1.81 13.64
CA PHE A 66 10.14 -1.99 12.19
C PHE A 66 10.35 -3.44 11.82
N SER A 67 11.13 -4.19 12.62
CA SER A 67 11.39 -5.60 12.37
C SER A 67 10.12 -6.44 12.41
N THR A 68 9.19 -6.11 13.30
CA THR A 68 7.87 -6.77 13.37
C THR A 68 7.08 -6.51 12.10
N ALA A 69 6.99 -5.25 11.65
CA ALA A 69 6.31 -4.91 10.40
C ALA A 69 6.95 -5.61 9.20
N ALA A 70 8.29 -5.59 9.11
CA ALA A 70 9.07 -6.23 8.05
C ALA A 70 8.91 -7.76 8.01
N THR A 71 8.55 -8.37 9.13
CA THR A 71 8.26 -9.82 9.23
C THR A 71 6.80 -10.12 8.89
N LEU A 72 5.86 -9.33 9.41
CA LEU A 72 4.43 -9.54 9.19
C LEU A 72 4.01 -9.28 7.75
N CYS A 73 4.60 -8.29 7.09
CA CYS A 73 4.26 -7.94 5.71
C CYS A 73 4.43 -9.13 4.74
N PRO A 74 5.59 -9.81 4.60
CA PRO A 74 5.73 -10.96 3.71
C PRO A 74 4.92 -12.18 4.16
N ILE A 75 4.74 -12.41 5.45
CA ILE A 75 3.87 -13.48 5.95
C ILE A 75 2.44 -13.23 5.48
N THR A 76 1.95 -12.01 5.64
CA THR A 76 0.60 -11.62 5.20
C THR A 76 0.45 -11.71 3.68
N MET A 77 1.49 -11.42 2.89
CA MET A 77 1.45 -11.56 1.43
C MET A 77 1.07 -12.99 1.00
N ILE A 78 1.52 -14.02 1.71
CA ILE A 78 1.19 -15.43 1.40
C ILE A 78 -0.32 -15.65 1.55
N TRP A 79 -0.89 -15.26 2.68
CA TRP A 79 -2.32 -15.41 2.96
C TRP A 79 -3.19 -14.51 2.09
N ALA A 80 -2.79 -13.27 1.93
CA ALA A 80 -3.51 -12.29 1.12
C ALA A 80 -3.49 -12.66 -0.36
N GLY A 81 -2.42 -13.26 -0.87
CA GLY A 81 -2.36 -13.80 -2.23
C GLY A 81 -3.42 -14.88 -2.46
N TYR A 82 -3.50 -15.86 -1.55
CA TYR A 82 -4.53 -16.89 -1.58
C TYR A 82 -5.96 -16.31 -1.48
N MET A 83 -6.16 -15.34 -0.58
CA MET A 83 -7.44 -14.65 -0.45
C MET A 83 -7.81 -13.85 -1.70
N THR A 84 -6.83 -13.21 -2.35
CA THR A 84 -7.01 -12.48 -3.61
C THR A 84 -7.50 -13.41 -4.72
N ASP A 85 -7.03 -14.65 -4.74
CA ASP A 85 -7.46 -15.65 -5.73
C ASP A 85 -8.86 -16.19 -5.45
N ARG A 86 -9.25 -16.33 -4.19
CA ARG A 86 -10.55 -16.88 -3.79
C ARG A 86 -11.66 -15.84 -3.69
N LEU A 87 -11.43 -14.75 -2.98
CA LEU A 87 -12.43 -13.72 -2.69
C LEU A 87 -12.41 -12.58 -3.71
N GLY A 88 -11.36 -12.53 -4.52
CA GLY A 88 -11.11 -11.44 -5.46
C GLY A 88 -10.30 -10.28 -4.83
N PRO A 89 -9.63 -9.49 -5.68
CA PRO A 89 -8.72 -8.43 -5.23
C PRO A 89 -9.42 -7.30 -4.46
N ARG A 90 -10.70 -7.04 -4.75
CA ARG A 90 -11.45 -5.94 -4.13
C ARG A 90 -11.57 -6.08 -2.61
N MET A 91 -11.93 -7.27 -2.13
CA MET A 91 -12.09 -7.51 -0.69
C MET A 91 -10.77 -7.38 0.05
N VAL A 92 -9.71 -7.94 -0.52
CA VAL A 92 -8.37 -7.90 0.09
C VAL A 92 -7.82 -6.47 0.12
N LEU A 93 -8.01 -5.70 -0.97
CA LEU A 93 -7.64 -4.28 -1.04
C LEU A 93 -8.45 -3.42 -0.08
N PHE A 94 -9.75 -3.72 0.09
CA PHE A 94 -10.60 -2.98 1.03
C PHE A 94 -10.12 -3.16 2.47
N LEU A 95 -9.90 -4.41 2.89
CA LEU A 95 -9.40 -4.73 4.23
C LEU A 95 -7.96 -4.22 4.44
N GLY A 96 -7.09 -4.42 3.45
CA GLY A 96 -5.71 -3.95 3.49
C GLY A 96 -5.62 -2.43 3.59
N GLY A 97 -6.40 -1.70 2.78
CA GLY A 97 -6.45 -0.24 2.81
C GLY A 97 -7.01 0.32 4.11
N ALA A 98 -8.01 -0.36 4.71
CA ALA A 98 -8.54 0.01 6.02
C ALA A 98 -7.49 -0.16 7.13
N LEU A 99 -6.74 -1.29 7.10
CA LEU A 99 -5.64 -1.53 8.06
C LEU A 99 -4.48 -0.55 7.88
N GLU A 100 -4.14 -0.21 6.63
CA GLU A 100 -3.13 0.78 6.30
C GLU A 100 -3.48 2.15 6.90
N ALA A 101 -4.71 2.62 6.68
CA ALA A 101 -5.18 3.88 7.22
C ALA A 101 -5.27 3.87 8.75
N LEU A 102 -5.77 2.77 9.33
CA LEU A 102 -5.81 2.59 10.78
C LEU A 102 -4.40 2.65 11.38
N GLY A 103 -3.42 2.04 10.72
CA GLY A 103 -2.02 2.09 11.13
C GLY A 103 -1.49 3.52 11.21
N TYR A 104 -1.71 4.34 10.19
CA TYR A 104 -1.32 5.75 10.20
C TYR A 104 -2.05 6.57 11.26
N ILE A 105 -3.36 6.34 11.47
CA ILE A 105 -4.12 7.01 12.52
C ILE A 105 -3.58 6.65 13.90
N LEU A 106 -3.33 5.38 14.17
CA LEU A 106 -2.73 4.95 15.44
C LEU A 106 -1.34 5.55 15.67
N MET A 107 -0.54 5.65 14.61
CA MET A 107 0.76 6.33 14.68
C MET A 107 0.62 7.81 15.01
N SER A 108 -0.34 8.51 14.39
CA SER A 108 -0.55 9.95 14.63
C SER A 108 -1.04 10.26 16.05
N MET A 109 -1.72 9.31 16.69
CA MET A 109 -2.22 9.43 18.06
C MET A 109 -1.28 8.79 19.08
N SER A 110 -0.12 8.28 18.66
CA SER A 110 0.76 7.55 19.53
C SER A 110 1.49 8.49 20.51
N THR A 111 1.41 8.15 21.78
CA THR A 111 2.15 8.81 22.87
C THR A 111 3.18 7.88 23.51
N ASN A 112 3.21 6.61 23.11
CA ASN A 112 4.08 5.58 23.65
C ASN A 112 4.48 4.54 22.58
N ALA A 113 5.51 3.75 22.88
CA ALA A 113 6.02 2.71 21.99
C ALA A 113 4.99 1.59 21.70
N GLU A 114 4.07 1.34 22.62
CA GLU A 114 3.06 0.29 22.46
C GLU A 114 2.04 0.65 21.38
N THR A 115 1.48 1.85 21.42
CA THR A 115 0.54 2.32 20.38
C THR A 115 1.23 2.37 19.01
N LEU A 116 2.50 2.79 18.98
CA LEU A 116 3.30 2.81 17.76
C LEU A 116 3.55 1.39 17.22
N PHE A 117 3.77 0.40 18.09
CA PHE A 117 3.90 -1.01 17.73
C PHE A 117 2.63 -1.55 17.07
N TRP A 118 1.47 -1.30 17.64
CA TRP A 118 0.21 -1.74 17.05
C TRP A 118 -0.12 -1.00 15.74
N GLY A 119 0.21 0.29 15.64
CA GLY A 119 -0.01 1.11 14.44
C GLY A 119 0.90 0.69 13.29
N PHE A 120 2.21 0.86 13.46
CA PHE A 120 3.19 0.56 12.40
C PHE A 120 3.53 -0.93 12.32
N GLY A 121 3.88 -1.54 13.46
CA GLY A 121 4.35 -2.92 13.50
C GLY A 121 3.30 -3.91 12.99
N VAL A 122 2.06 -3.77 13.45
CA VAL A 122 1.00 -4.74 13.17
C VAL A 122 0.07 -4.26 12.06
N ALA A 123 -0.64 -3.14 12.26
CA ALA A 123 -1.69 -2.72 11.32
C ALA A 123 -1.12 -2.36 9.96
N LEU A 124 -0.08 -1.54 9.90
CA LEU A 124 0.60 -1.16 8.66
C LEU A 124 1.30 -2.36 8.01
N GLY A 125 1.99 -3.21 8.78
CA GLY A 125 2.66 -4.40 8.26
C GLY A 125 1.68 -5.36 7.55
N ILE A 126 0.52 -5.64 8.16
CA ILE A 126 -0.51 -6.49 7.59
C ILE A 126 -1.21 -5.79 6.40
N GLY A 127 -1.58 -4.52 6.56
CA GLY A 127 -2.28 -3.74 5.53
C GLY A 127 -1.46 -3.63 4.24
N SER A 128 -0.19 -3.27 4.37
CA SER A 128 0.75 -3.17 3.25
C SER A 128 0.93 -4.51 2.53
N GLY A 129 1.11 -5.62 3.28
CA GLY A 129 1.21 -6.97 2.70
C GLY A 129 -0.02 -7.35 1.87
N CYS A 130 -1.23 -7.07 2.37
CA CYS A 130 -2.48 -7.30 1.65
C CYS A 130 -2.55 -6.50 0.35
N CYS A 131 -2.24 -5.22 0.40
CA CYS A 131 -2.38 -4.31 -0.73
C CYS A 131 -1.34 -4.60 -1.82
N VAL A 132 -0.06 -4.76 -1.47
CA VAL A 132 1.04 -4.98 -2.42
C VAL A 132 0.84 -6.27 -3.21
N ILE A 133 0.53 -7.38 -2.54
CA ILE A 133 0.36 -8.66 -3.25
C ILE A 133 -0.90 -8.65 -4.11
N SER A 134 -1.99 -8.04 -3.63
CA SER A 134 -3.26 -7.99 -4.35
C SER A 134 -3.15 -7.17 -5.64
N THR A 135 -2.48 -6.02 -5.60
CA THR A 135 -2.24 -5.17 -6.78
C THR A 135 -1.31 -5.85 -7.77
N THR A 136 -0.19 -6.43 -7.29
CA THR A 136 0.81 -7.11 -8.13
C THR A 136 0.21 -8.34 -8.80
N ALA A 137 -0.48 -9.22 -8.05
CA ALA A 137 -1.12 -10.40 -8.61
C ALA A 137 -2.19 -10.05 -9.65
N THR A 138 -2.95 -8.99 -9.40
CA THR A 138 -3.98 -8.51 -10.34
C THR A 138 -3.36 -7.92 -11.60
N ALA A 139 -2.28 -7.14 -11.48
CA ALA A 139 -1.55 -6.60 -12.63
C ALA A 139 -1.00 -7.71 -13.52
N VAL A 140 -0.39 -8.74 -12.94
CA VAL A 140 0.13 -9.91 -13.68
C VAL A 140 -0.98 -10.65 -14.43
N LYS A 141 -2.17 -10.76 -13.84
CA LYS A 141 -3.34 -11.39 -14.49
C LYS A 141 -3.90 -10.56 -15.65
N LEU A 142 -3.80 -9.23 -15.57
CA LEU A 142 -4.26 -8.33 -16.63
C LEU A 142 -3.37 -8.37 -17.88
N PHE A 143 -2.07 -8.72 -17.72
CA PHE A 143 -1.08 -8.77 -18.80
C PHE A 143 -0.45 -10.16 -18.92
N PRO A 144 -1.20 -11.19 -19.33
CA PRO A 144 -0.68 -12.55 -19.44
C PRO A 144 0.46 -12.68 -20.47
N GLU A 145 0.50 -11.78 -21.47
CA GLU A 145 1.52 -11.72 -22.53
C GLU A 145 2.85 -11.10 -22.02
N ARG A 146 2.79 -10.27 -20.96
CA ARG A 146 3.93 -9.50 -20.42
C ARG A 146 3.92 -9.50 -18.89
N ARG A 147 3.83 -10.68 -18.29
CA ARG A 147 3.69 -10.86 -16.83
C ARG A 147 4.84 -10.21 -16.04
N GLY A 148 6.07 -10.39 -16.53
CA GLY A 148 7.26 -9.80 -15.90
C GLY A 148 7.25 -8.27 -15.91
N PHE A 149 6.82 -7.66 -17.02
CA PHE A 149 6.67 -6.21 -17.10
C PHE A 149 5.59 -5.69 -16.14
N ALA A 150 4.42 -6.32 -16.12
CA ALA A 150 3.33 -5.89 -15.26
C ALA A 150 3.69 -5.96 -13.78
N GLY A 151 4.20 -7.10 -13.31
CA GLY A 151 4.64 -7.26 -11.92
C GLY A 151 5.82 -6.37 -11.57
N GLY A 152 6.85 -6.34 -12.43
CA GLY A 152 8.05 -5.54 -12.23
C GLY A 152 7.78 -4.03 -12.17
N SER A 153 6.90 -3.52 -13.05
CA SER A 153 6.53 -2.10 -13.04
C SER A 153 5.78 -1.69 -11.76
N VAL A 154 4.83 -2.51 -11.29
CA VAL A 154 4.11 -2.25 -10.04
C VAL A 154 5.07 -2.22 -8.85
N THR A 155 6.01 -3.17 -8.78
CA THR A 155 7.05 -3.20 -7.73
C THR A 155 8.02 -2.02 -7.86
N ALA A 156 8.35 -1.58 -9.07
CA ALA A 156 9.21 -0.41 -9.29
C ALA A 156 8.56 0.87 -8.73
N PHE A 157 7.25 1.05 -8.90
CA PHE A 157 6.53 2.19 -8.32
C PHE A 157 6.46 2.13 -6.79
N TYR A 158 6.37 0.93 -6.20
CA TYR A 158 6.53 0.75 -4.76
C TYR A 158 7.92 1.19 -4.28
N GLY A 159 8.98 0.77 -4.99
CA GLY A 159 10.35 1.22 -4.72
C GLY A 159 10.53 2.74 -4.91
N MET A 160 9.91 3.34 -5.93
CA MET A 160 9.95 4.79 -6.15
C MET A 160 9.28 5.55 -5.00
N GLY A 161 8.15 5.06 -4.49
CA GLY A 161 7.50 5.58 -3.29
C GLY A 161 8.42 5.57 -2.08
N SER A 162 9.24 4.52 -1.91
CA SER A 162 10.20 4.42 -0.80
C SER A 162 11.31 5.49 -0.83
N ILE A 163 11.57 6.09 -1.97
CA ILE A 163 12.52 7.20 -2.12
C ILE A 163 11.80 8.55 -1.93
N CYS A 164 10.68 8.74 -2.61
CA CYS A 164 9.99 10.03 -2.63
C CYS A 164 9.29 10.35 -1.30
N VAL A 165 8.65 9.36 -0.69
CA VAL A 165 7.83 9.58 0.52
C VAL A 165 8.66 10.02 1.73
N PRO A 166 9.85 9.46 2.05
CA PRO A 166 10.67 9.97 3.15
C PRO A 166 11.05 11.45 2.99
N ILE A 167 11.35 11.87 1.76
CA ILE A 167 11.67 13.28 1.44
C ILE A 167 10.44 14.17 1.70
N LEU A 168 9.29 13.73 1.20
CA LEU A 168 8.02 14.42 1.40
C LEU A 168 7.63 14.47 2.88
N THR A 169 7.84 13.37 3.62
CA THR A 169 7.62 13.31 5.07
C THR A 169 8.48 14.31 5.83
N SER A 170 9.76 14.42 5.47
CA SER A 170 10.65 15.37 6.10
C SER A 170 10.22 16.81 5.85
N TRP A 171 9.78 17.11 4.65
CA TRP A 171 9.28 18.45 4.31
C TRP A 171 7.93 18.75 5.00
N LEU A 172 6.97 17.86 4.95
CA LEU A 172 5.65 18.01 5.59
C LEU A 172 5.76 18.00 7.11
N GLY A 173 6.58 17.12 7.69
CA GLY A 173 6.80 17.04 9.14
C GLY A 173 7.33 18.34 9.73
N ASN A 174 8.20 19.05 8.99
CA ASN A 174 8.68 20.36 9.38
C ASN A 174 7.64 21.48 9.16
N ALA A 175 6.76 21.34 8.16
CA ALA A 175 5.78 22.38 7.80
C ALA A 175 4.49 22.31 8.64
N ILE A 176 3.94 21.13 8.87
CA ILE A 176 2.63 20.91 9.51
C ILE A 176 2.67 20.01 10.73
N GLY A 177 3.84 19.50 11.09
CA GLY A 177 4.04 18.55 12.18
C GLY A 177 3.81 17.09 11.74
N ILE A 178 4.35 16.15 12.54
CA ILE A 178 4.32 14.72 12.20
C ILE A 178 2.92 14.13 12.32
N GLU A 179 2.12 14.53 13.30
CA GLU A 179 0.76 14.04 13.50
C GLU A 179 -0.13 14.33 12.29
N ALA A 180 -0.17 15.60 11.84
CA ALA A 180 -0.94 16.02 10.68
C ALA A 180 -0.43 15.34 9.40
N THR A 181 0.87 15.13 9.27
CA THR A 181 1.47 14.39 8.14
C THR A 181 1.00 12.95 8.09
N LEU A 182 0.96 12.25 9.22
CA LEU A 182 0.49 10.86 9.29
C LEU A 182 -1.02 10.76 9.00
N GLN A 183 -1.83 11.71 9.50
CA GLN A 183 -3.26 11.77 9.18
C GLN A 183 -3.50 12.03 7.68
N LEU A 184 -2.68 12.90 7.08
CA LEU A 184 -2.72 13.16 5.64
C LEU A 184 -2.39 11.88 4.84
N TYR A 185 -1.39 11.10 5.26
CA TYR A 185 -1.08 9.82 4.62
C TYR A 185 -2.21 8.81 4.79
N ALA A 186 -2.84 8.74 5.96
CA ALA A 186 -4.03 7.90 6.16
C ALA A 186 -5.13 8.24 5.16
N ALA A 187 -5.43 9.53 5.00
CA ALA A 187 -6.44 10.00 4.05
C ALA A 187 -6.07 9.72 2.59
N ILE A 188 -4.81 9.99 2.19
CA ILE A 188 -4.33 9.72 0.84
C ILE A 188 -4.39 8.22 0.52
N CYS A 189 -3.91 7.36 1.42
CA CYS A 189 -3.96 5.91 1.23
C CYS A 189 -5.40 5.40 1.10
N LEU A 190 -6.33 5.87 1.96
CA LEU A 190 -7.74 5.52 1.84
C LEU A 190 -8.32 5.94 0.49
N VAL A 191 -8.14 7.19 0.10
CA VAL A 191 -8.70 7.72 -1.15
C VAL A 191 -8.12 6.98 -2.36
N VAL A 192 -6.81 6.76 -2.40
CA VAL A 192 -6.14 6.10 -3.52
C VAL A 192 -6.49 4.61 -3.59
N ILE A 193 -6.45 3.89 -2.46
CA ILE A 193 -6.72 2.45 -2.44
C ILE A 193 -8.22 2.20 -2.68
N TRP A 194 -9.11 2.85 -1.95
CA TRP A 194 -10.55 2.63 -2.09
C TRP A 194 -11.10 3.22 -3.39
N GLY A 195 -10.59 4.37 -3.83
CA GLY A 195 -10.90 4.92 -5.14
C GLY A 195 -10.46 3.97 -6.26
N GLY A 196 -9.29 3.36 -6.13
CA GLY A 196 -8.81 2.36 -7.09
C GLY A 196 -9.64 1.07 -7.11
N ILE A 197 -10.19 0.62 -5.97
CA ILE A 197 -11.07 -0.56 -5.88
C ILE A 197 -12.29 -0.44 -6.79
N VAL A 198 -12.86 0.76 -6.95
CA VAL A 198 -14.02 1.00 -7.80
C VAL A 198 -13.73 0.58 -9.25
N PHE A 199 -12.50 0.81 -9.69
CA PHE A 199 -12.08 0.51 -11.06
C PHE A 199 -11.61 -0.95 -11.25
N VAL A 200 -11.21 -1.66 -10.20
CA VAL A 200 -10.74 -3.05 -10.28
C VAL A 200 -11.90 -3.99 -10.58
N LYS A 201 -12.12 -4.34 -11.85
CA LYS A 201 -13.20 -5.24 -12.32
C LYS A 201 -12.77 -6.70 -12.51
N VAL A 202 -11.69 -7.14 -11.90
CA VAL A 202 -11.24 -8.54 -12.01
C VAL A 202 -12.06 -9.39 -11.06
N GLY A 203 -12.99 -10.16 -11.61
CA GLY A 203 -13.76 -11.15 -10.85
C GLY A 203 -12.87 -12.27 -10.31
N PRO A 204 -13.35 -13.06 -9.34
CA PRO A 204 -12.63 -14.21 -8.81
C PRO A 204 -12.29 -15.15 -9.97
N THR A 205 -11.04 -15.57 -10.05
CA THR A 205 -10.63 -16.59 -11.01
C THR A 205 -11.37 -17.88 -10.68
N ASN A 206 -12.27 -18.30 -11.55
CA ASN A 206 -12.92 -19.61 -11.46
C ASN A 206 -11.84 -20.69 -11.54
N THR A 207 -11.33 -21.11 -10.41
CA THR A 207 -10.59 -22.37 -10.26
C THR A 207 -11.58 -23.55 -10.28
N LYS A 208 -12.34 -23.65 -11.37
CA LYS A 208 -13.00 -24.89 -11.77
C LYS A 208 -12.37 -25.29 -13.09
N LYS A 209 -11.29 -26.05 -13.03
CA LYS A 209 -10.91 -27.08 -14.01
C LYS A 209 -9.59 -27.74 -13.54
N SER A 210 -9.67 -28.81 -12.92
CA SER A 210 -9.25 -30.18 -13.23
C SER A 210 -9.18 -30.97 -11.94
#